data_673af51787591cd06419443c5d875595
#
_entry.id   673af51787591cd06419443c5d875595
#
_cell.length_a   1.000
_cell.length_b   1.000
_cell.length_c   1.000
_cell.angle_alpha   90.00
_cell.angle_beta   90.00
_cell.angle_gamma   90.00
#
_symmetry.space_group_name_H-M   'P 1'
#
loop_
_entity.id
_entity.type
_entity.pdbx_description
1 polymer ?
#
loop_
_entity_poly.entity_id
_entity_poly.type
_entity_poly.pdbx_seq_one_letter_code
_entity_poly.pdbx_strand_id
1 'polypeptide(L)'
;EENGKLTGILGTVLDTVQEKYKITIKAVPCSTGVEMNEALQSGKIDIAGPIIQDFYIQEQFQVVLTDAIFDITPVVIYKGKEYSSSLSTIAVTETSLYSGLMVSLLFPDAEIKQYGTQEECLEAVANGKVGATVIPSSKINLLNESPLTQSLSFAEMAKRQELGMFTTRENRRAATIINKAIEQSSNILNGVVLAQNSVSEKKMTLQDILAEHAGLVIGVSFVIIFVLLLLVYSLSVSRKKQMEALKEAQNANAANIAKTTFLNHMSHDLRTPMNAIVGF
;
A
#
# COMPACT_ATOMS: atom_id res chain seq x y z
N GLU A 1 -18.18 17.99 1.72
CA GLU A 1 -19.40 18.60 1.21
C GLU A 1 -19.25 18.79 -0.29
N GLU A 2 -20.11 18.15 -1.06
CA GLU A 2 -20.11 18.29 -2.52
C GLU A 2 -21.45 18.92 -2.96
N ASN A 3 -21.36 20.03 -3.66
CA ASN A 3 -22.53 20.76 -4.17
C ASN A 3 -23.58 21.15 -3.10
N GLY A 4 -23.14 21.49 -1.89
CA GLY A 4 -24.04 21.82 -0.76
C GLY A 4 -24.72 20.64 -0.10
N LYS A 5 -24.41 19.40 -0.53
CA LYS A 5 -24.90 18.17 0.10
C LYS A 5 -23.81 17.57 0.99
N LEU A 6 -24.20 17.13 2.17
CA LEU A 6 -23.31 16.39 3.06
C LEU A 6 -23.09 14.98 2.49
N THR A 7 -21.83 14.57 2.33
CA THR A 7 -21.47 13.27 1.78
C THR A 7 -20.75 12.40 2.83
N GLY A 8 -20.56 11.13 2.52
CA GLY A 8 -19.91 10.17 3.40
C GLY A 8 -20.83 9.63 4.52
N ILE A 9 -20.23 8.99 5.51
CA ILE A 9 -20.96 8.26 6.55
C ILE A 9 -21.91 9.19 7.34
N LEU A 10 -21.42 10.35 7.76
CA LEU A 10 -22.25 11.33 8.46
C LEU A 10 -23.39 11.87 7.58
N GLY A 11 -23.10 12.12 6.30
CA GLY A 11 -24.12 12.54 5.33
C GLY A 11 -25.27 11.54 5.22
N THR A 12 -24.95 10.24 5.20
CA THR A 12 -25.97 9.17 5.14
C THR A 12 -26.90 9.18 6.36
N VAL A 13 -26.38 9.37 7.56
CA VAL A 13 -27.21 9.48 8.78
C VAL A 13 -28.09 10.72 8.70
N LEU A 14 -27.53 11.86 8.33
CA LEU A 14 -28.26 13.12 8.27
C LEU A 14 -29.30 13.13 7.14
N ASP A 15 -29.03 12.52 6.00
CA ASP A 15 -30.02 12.30 4.93
C ASP A 15 -31.22 11.47 5.45
N THR A 16 -30.96 10.41 6.24
CA THR A 16 -32.00 9.60 6.86
C THR A 16 -32.87 10.43 7.81
N VAL A 17 -32.28 11.34 8.58
CA VAL A 17 -32.99 12.28 9.44
C VAL A 17 -33.90 13.19 8.60
N GLN A 18 -33.37 13.79 7.54
CA GLN A 18 -34.12 14.68 6.66
C GLN A 18 -35.31 13.98 6.01
N GLU A 19 -35.08 12.80 5.44
CA GLU A 19 -36.12 12.07 4.70
C GLU A 19 -37.22 11.55 5.61
N LYS A 20 -36.86 10.98 6.75
CA LYS A 20 -37.78 10.25 7.62
C LYS A 20 -38.54 11.15 8.59
N TYR A 21 -37.82 12.11 9.17
CA TYR A 21 -38.42 13.00 10.16
C TYR A 21 -38.88 14.33 9.60
N LYS A 22 -38.67 14.57 8.28
CA LYS A 22 -39.01 15.82 7.60
C LYS A 22 -38.37 17.05 8.28
N ILE A 23 -37.16 16.87 8.79
CA ILE A 23 -36.37 17.93 9.41
C ILE A 23 -35.40 18.46 8.37
N THR A 24 -35.36 19.77 8.18
CA THR A 24 -34.36 20.40 7.33
C THR A 24 -33.05 20.53 8.08
N ILE A 25 -31.98 19.95 7.57
CA ILE A 25 -30.63 20.04 8.14
C ILE A 25 -29.85 21.08 7.33
N LYS A 26 -29.26 22.04 8.06
CA LYS A 26 -28.36 23.05 7.50
C LYS A 26 -26.94 22.79 7.98
N ALA A 27 -26.02 22.50 7.08
CA ALA A 27 -24.61 22.37 7.42
C ALA A 27 -24.00 23.74 7.73
N VAL A 28 -23.24 23.80 8.84
CA VAL A 28 -22.46 24.97 9.23
C VAL A 28 -20.99 24.52 9.30
N PRO A 29 -20.16 24.89 8.32
CA PRO A 29 -18.76 24.51 8.36
C PRO A 29 -18.05 25.23 9.51
N CYS A 30 -17.23 24.49 10.25
CA CYS A 30 -16.33 25.00 11.26
C CYS A 30 -14.91 24.59 10.93
N SER A 31 -13.98 25.51 11.02
CA SER A 31 -12.59 25.29 10.64
C SER A 31 -11.77 24.59 11.72
N THR A 32 -12.19 24.75 12.99
CA THR A 32 -11.51 24.15 14.14
C THR A 32 -12.50 23.53 15.11
N GLY A 33 -12.01 22.65 15.99
CA GLY A 33 -12.82 22.10 17.06
C GLY A 33 -13.26 23.14 18.08
N VAL A 34 -12.47 24.17 18.29
CA VAL A 34 -12.83 25.30 19.19
C VAL A 34 -14.00 26.06 18.60
N GLU A 35 -13.95 26.45 17.33
CA GLU A 35 -15.05 27.12 16.63
C GLU A 35 -16.33 26.26 16.67
N MET A 36 -16.20 24.96 16.45
CA MET A 36 -17.34 24.04 16.50
C MET A 36 -17.97 23.98 17.89
N ASN A 37 -17.17 23.91 18.95
CA ASN A 37 -17.68 23.91 20.32
C ASN A 37 -18.34 25.27 20.69
N GLU A 38 -17.74 26.39 20.32
CA GLU A 38 -18.32 27.73 20.52
C GLU A 38 -19.65 27.88 19.79
N ALA A 39 -19.75 27.41 18.55
CA ALA A 39 -20.97 27.44 17.76
C ALA A 39 -22.08 26.57 18.42
N LEU A 40 -21.71 25.42 19.01
CA LEU A 40 -22.63 24.56 19.74
C LEU A 40 -23.10 25.21 21.05
N GLN A 41 -22.17 25.72 21.86
CA GLN A 41 -22.49 26.34 23.15
C GLN A 41 -23.32 27.64 22.99
N SER A 42 -23.10 28.39 21.91
CA SER A 42 -23.90 29.57 21.59
C SER A 42 -25.28 29.27 20.98
N GLY A 43 -25.58 28.00 20.69
CA GLY A 43 -26.82 27.58 20.02
C GLY A 43 -26.89 27.96 18.54
N LYS A 44 -25.76 28.30 17.91
CA LYS A 44 -25.64 28.54 16.47
C LYS A 44 -25.81 27.23 15.67
N ILE A 45 -25.41 26.11 16.27
CA ILE A 45 -25.62 24.77 15.75
C ILE A 45 -26.26 23.89 16.84
N ASP A 46 -27.07 22.93 16.42
CA ASP A 46 -27.82 22.04 17.36
C ASP A 46 -27.02 20.78 17.69
N ILE A 47 -26.19 20.32 16.75
CA ILE A 47 -25.40 19.09 16.85
C ILE A 47 -24.09 19.25 16.09
N ALA A 48 -23.05 18.64 16.60
CA ALA A 48 -21.71 18.71 16.05
C ALA A 48 -21.08 17.30 15.93
N GLY A 49 -20.03 17.18 15.14
CA GLY A 49 -19.28 15.91 14.99
C GLY A 49 -18.41 15.87 13.73
N PRO A 50 -17.60 14.80 13.57
CA PRO A 50 -17.52 13.64 14.48
C PRO A 50 -16.72 13.89 15.75
N ILE A 51 -17.01 13.11 16.81
CA ILE A 51 -16.26 13.08 18.06
C ILE A 51 -16.10 11.64 18.56
N ILE A 52 -15.03 11.37 19.30
CA ILE A 52 -14.80 10.06 19.92
C ILE A 52 -15.84 9.82 21.02
N GLN A 53 -16.42 8.63 21.03
CA GLN A 53 -17.41 8.20 22.01
C GLN A 53 -16.69 7.74 23.28
N ASP A 54 -16.35 8.68 24.14
CA ASP A 54 -15.68 8.41 25.41
C ASP A 54 -16.33 9.19 26.55
N PHE A 55 -16.55 8.50 27.68
CA PHE A 55 -17.19 9.10 28.84
C PHE A 55 -16.42 10.30 29.41
N TYR A 56 -15.08 10.23 29.37
CA TYR A 56 -14.24 11.35 29.82
C TYR A 56 -14.49 12.61 28.97
N ILE A 57 -14.63 12.47 27.65
CA ILE A 57 -14.95 13.56 26.73
C ILE A 57 -16.34 14.14 27.07
N GLN A 58 -17.32 13.27 27.28
CA GLN A 58 -18.67 13.71 27.65
C GLN A 58 -18.68 14.58 28.91
N GLU A 59 -17.97 14.18 29.94
CA GLU A 59 -17.92 14.91 31.20
C GLU A 59 -17.04 16.17 31.11
N GLN A 60 -15.92 16.09 30.45
CA GLN A 60 -15.00 17.23 30.29
C GLN A 60 -15.65 18.39 29.51
N PHE A 61 -16.36 18.08 28.45
CA PHE A 61 -16.98 19.09 27.59
C PHE A 61 -18.46 19.38 27.96
N GLN A 62 -18.99 18.71 28.95
CA GLN A 62 -20.41 18.86 29.41
C GLN A 62 -21.40 18.66 28.25
N VAL A 63 -21.14 17.71 27.38
CA VAL A 63 -21.94 17.39 26.18
C VAL A 63 -22.71 16.08 26.37
N VAL A 64 -23.65 15.82 25.47
CA VAL A 64 -24.34 14.53 25.30
C VAL A 64 -23.85 13.93 24.00
N LEU A 65 -23.29 12.72 24.08
CA LEU A 65 -22.86 11.96 22.91
C LEU A 65 -24.04 11.20 22.30
N THR A 66 -24.03 11.03 21.00
CA THR A 66 -24.93 10.09 20.30
C THR A 66 -24.40 8.66 20.43
N ASP A 67 -25.13 7.70 19.92
CA ASP A 67 -24.57 6.37 19.66
C ASP A 67 -23.45 6.45 18.59
N ALA A 68 -22.56 5.46 18.59
CA ALA A 68 -21.50 5.39 17.60
C ALA A 68 -22.08 5.22 16.18
N ILE A 69 -21.55 5.98 15.25
CA ILE A 69 -21.93 5.92 13.84
C ILE A 69 -20.98 5.00 13.08
N PHE A 70 -19.69 5.09 13.39
CA PHE A 70 -18.64 4.27 12.80
C PHE A 70 -17.43 4.19 13.73
N ASP A 71 -16.58 3.20 13.50
CA ASP A 71 -15.32 3.05 14.19
C ASP A 71 -14.14 3.36 13.26
N ILE A 72 -13.05 3.82 13.86
CA ILE A 72 -11.76 4.02 13.19
C ILE A 72 -10.68 3.23 13.90
N THR A 73 -9.74 2.69 13.15
CA THR A 73 -8.49 2.15 13.69
C THR A 73 -7.43 3.24 13.65
N PRO A 74 -6.92 3.70 14.79
CA PRO A 74 -5.81 4.66 14.79
C PRO A 74 -4.53 3.99 14.30
N VAL A 75 -3.77 4.71 13.50
CA VAL A 75 -2.45 4.29 13.01
C VAL A 75 -1.43 5.31 13.43
N VAL A 76 -0.41 4.83 14.14
CA VAL A 76 0.73 5.63 14.56
C VAL A 76 1.77 5.59 13.45
N ILE A 77 2.21 6.76 13.01
CA ILE A 77 3.27 6.93 12.02
C ILE A 77 4.49 7.46 12.73
N TYR A 78 5.61 6.78 12.60
CA TYR A 78 6.85 7.06 13.32
C TYR A 78 8.08 6.80 12.45
N LYS A 79 9.24 7.28 12.89
CA LYS A 79 10.51 7.06 12.22
C LYS A 79 11.27 5.92 12.90
N GLY A 80 11.72 4.94 12.12
CA GLY A 80 12.52 3.81 12.63
C GLY A 80 11.88 2.46 12.35
N LYS A 81 12.55 1.40 12.82
CA LYS A 81 12.11 0.02 12.56
C LYS A 81 11.19 -0.53 13.64
N GLU A 82 11.30 -0.03 14.86
CA GLU A 82 10.54 -0.53 16.00
C GLU A 82 9.66 0.56 16.58
N TYR A 83 8.42 0.20 16.84
CA TYR A 83 7.46 1.06 17.52
C TYR A 83 7.76 1.09 19.03
N SER A 84 7.94 2.30 19.57
CA SER A 84 8.02 2.50 21.01
C SER A 84 6.69 3.00 21.56
N SER A 85 6.15 2.34 22.55
CA SER A 85 4.92 2.79 23.23
C SER A 85 5.13 4.07 24.07
N SER A 86 6.36 4.44 24.37
CA SER A 86 6.70 5.65 25.12
C SER A 86 7.06 6.81 24.19
N LEU A 87 6.07 7.31 23.45
CA LEU A 87 6.21 8.51 22.61
C LEU A 87 6.11 9.76 23.48
N SER A 88 7.15 10.59 23.48
CA SER A 88 7.19 11.83 24.28
C SER A 88 6.50 13.02 23.59
N THR A 89 6.48 13.03 22.26
CA THR A 89 5.90 14.13 21.47
C THR A 89 5.14 13.59 20.27
N ILE A 90 3.91 14.07 20.05
CA ILE A 90 3.06 13.64 18.94
C ILE A 90 2.52 14.85 18.19
N ALA A 91 2.63 14.81 16.85
CA ALA A 91 2.07 15.83 15.97
C ALA A 91 0.58 15.56 15.69
N VAL A 92 -0.22 16.61 15.72
CA VAL A 92 -1.64 16.61 15.31
C VAL A 92 -1.94 17.81 14.43
N THR A 93 -2.99 17.70 13.60
CA THR A 93 -3.45 18.84 12.81
C THR A 93 -4.37 19.73 13.61
N GLU A 94 -4.20 21.06 13.53
CA GLU A 94 -5.05 22.04 14.19
C GLU A 94 -6.52 21.95 13.74
N THR A 95 -6.74 21.57 12.50
CA THR A 95 -8.08 21.47 11.89
C THR A 95 -8.90 20.27 12.35
N SER A 96 -8.30 19.31 13.07
CA SER A 96 -8.97 18.07 13.46
C SER A 96 -9.16 17.96 14.96
N LEU A 97 -10.36 18.27 15.43
CA LEU A 97 -10.72 18.11 16.85
C LEU A 97 -10.46 16.69 17.36
N TYR A 98 -10.89 15.67 16.60
CA TYR A 98 -10.75 14.30 17.07
C TYR A 98 -9.30 13.81 17.10
N SER A 99 -8.38 14.36 16.29
CA SER A 99 -6.96 13.97 16.30
C SER A 99 -6.30 14.32 17.63
N GLY A 100 -6.51 15.51 18.14
CA GLY A 100 -5.99 15.93 19.44
C GLY A 100 -6.59 15.10 20.59
N LEU A 101 -7.90 14.90 20.60
CA LEU A 101 -8.57 14.09 21.60
C LEU A 101 -8.12 12.62 21.54
N MET A 102 -7.97 12.06 20.34
CA MET A 102 -7.49 10.70 20.15
C MET A 102 -6.09 10.52 20.72
N VAL A 103 -5.18 11.45 20.45
CA VAL A 103 -3.82 11.42 20.99
C VAL A 103 -3.82 11.53 22.50
N SER A 104 -4.62 12.45 23.09
CA SER A 104 -4.74 12.59 24.53
C SER A 104 -5.25 11.32 25.23
N LEU A 105 -6.15 10.57 24.58
CA LEU A 105 -6.68 9.31 25.13
C LEU A 105 -5.72 8.13 24.98
N LEU A 106 -4.98 8.08 23.85
CA LEU A 106 -4.06 6.98 23.55
C LEU A 106 -2.68 7.17 24.18
N PHE A 107 -2.25 8.41 24.35
CA PHE A 107 -0.93 8.80 24.82
C PHE A 107 -1.04 9.95 25.84
N PRO A 108 -1.58 9.70 27.03
CA PRO A 108 -1.86 10.76 28.01
C PRO A 108 -0.62 11.51 28.48
N ASP A 109 0.55 10.89 28.42
CA ASP A 109 1.82 11.48 28.85
C ASP A 109 2.59 12.19 27.72
N ALA A 110 2.07 12.16 26.49
CA ALA A 110 2.74 12.77 25.35
C ALA A 110 2.44 14.26 25.23
N GLU A 111 3.47 15.05 24.91
CA GLU A 111 3.31 16.45 24.51
C GLU A 111 2.71 16.52 23.11
N ILE A 112 1.59 17.21 22.95
CA ILE A 112 0.94 17.39 21.65
C ILE A 112 1.47 18.66 21.00
N LYS A 113 2.01 18.52 19.76
CA LYS A 113 2.43 19.63 18.91
C LYS A 113 1.48 19.77 17.73
N GLN A 114 0.93 20.96 17.57
CA GLN A 114 -0.02 21.29 16.52
C GLN A 114 0.67 21.78 15.25
N TYR A 115 0.17 21.36 14.10
CA TYR A 115 0.61 21.75 12.76
C TYR A 115 -0.59 22.07 11.88
N GLY A 116 -0.42 22.92 10.88
CA GLY A 116 -1.51 23.36 10.00
C GLY A 116 -2.05 22.24 9.12
N THR A 117 -1.18 21.34 8.65
CA THR A 117 -1.54 20.27 7.70
C THR A 117 -1.04 18.90 8.15
N GLN A 118 -1.62 17.86 7.58
CA GLN A 118 -1.15 16.48 7.81
C GLN A 118 0.25 16.26 7.22
N GLU A 119 0.58 16.93 6.13
CA GLU A 119 1.89 16.84 5.50
C GLU A 119 2.98 17.44 6.39
N GLU A 120 2.72 18.58 7.02
CA GLU A 120 3.62 19.16 8.03
C GLU A 120 3.82 18.24 9.24
N CYS A 121 2.78 17.51 9.67
CA CYS A 121 2.92 16.49 10.71
C CYS A 121 3.89 15.39 10.27
N LEU A 122 3.75 14.88 9.04
CA LEU A 122 4.63 13.83 8.49
C LEU A 122 6.07 14.32 8.34
N GLU A 123 6.26 15.55 7.86
CA GLU A 123 7.59 16.17 7.77
C GLU A 123 8.24 16.31 9.15
N ALA A 124 7.46 16.70 10.16
CA ALA A 124 7.96 16.82 11.53
C ALA A 124 8.44 15.47 12.08
N VAL A 125 7.73 14.38 11.78
CA VAL A 125 8.13 13.00 12.13
C VAL A 125 9.38 12.59 11.33
N ALA A 126 9.38 12.78 10.02
CA ALA A 126 10.50 12.41 9.14
C ALA A 126 11.81 13.14 9.54
N ASN A 127 11.69 14.40 9.95
CA ASN A 127 12.81 15.23 10.41
C ASN A 127 13.18 15.01 11.90
N GLY A 128 12.44 14.16 12.63
CA GLY A 128 12.69 13.88 14.05
C GLY A 128 12.35 15.04 15.00
N LYS A 129 11.52 15.99 14.58
CA LYS A 129 11.04 17.11 15.43
C LYS A 129 10.00 16.66 16.45
N VAL A 130 9.27 15.57 16.12
CA VAL A 130 8.32 14.87 16.98
C VAL A 130 8.51 13.37 16.82
N GLY A 131 8.07 12.59 17.81
CA GLY A 131 8.22 11.14 17.82
C GLY A 131 7.27 10.43 16.85
N ALA A 132 6.05 10.92 16.71
CA ALA A 132 5.03 10.31 15.87
C ALA A 132 3.92 11.30 15.46
N THR A 133 3.06 10.85 14.54
CA THR A 133 1.72 11.40 14.32
C THR A 133 0.70 10.26 14.27
N VAL A 134 -0.58 10.54 14.53
CA VAL A 134 -1.64 9.53 14.55
C VAL A 134 -2.73 9.92 13.56
N ILE A 135 -3.10 8.99 12.71
CA ILE A 135 -4.15 9.16 11.70
C ILE A 135 -5.13 7.98 11.71
N PRO A 136 -6.34 8.13 11.17
CA PRO A 136 -7.21 6.99 10.89
C PRO A 136 -6.63 6.08 9.80
N SER A 137 -6.82 4.78 9.92
CA SER A 137 -6.39 3.79 8.91
C SER A 137 -6.91 4.09 7.50
N SER A 138 -8.13 4.64 7.39
CA SER A 138 -8.72 5.04 6.12
C SER A 138 -7.93 6.12 5.34
N LYS A 139 -7.05 6.86 6.02
CA LYS A 139 -6.19 7.88 5.39
C LYS A 139 -4.82 7.38 4.94
N ILE A 140 -4.43 6.14 5.28
CA ILE A 140 -3.10 5.60 4.95
C ILE A 140 -2.85 5.61 3.45
N ASN A 141 -3.85 5.26 2.64
CA ASN A 141 -3.69 5.21 1.18
C ASN A 141 -3.38 6.57 0.55
N LEU A 142 -3.96 7.64 1.10
CA LEU A 142 -3.68 9.00 0.64
C LEU A 142 -2.22 9.40 0.93
N LEU A 143 -1.62 8.80 1.95
CA LEU A 143 -0.24 9.07 2.33
C LEU A 143 0.77 8.23 1.56
N ASN A 144 0.38 7.06 1.05
CA ASN A 144 1.29 6.18 0.28
C ASN A 144 1.81 6.83 -1.02
N GLU A 145 1.16 7.89 -1.49
CA GLU A 145 1.59 8.66 -2.65
C GLU A 145 2.66 9.72 -2.30
N SER A 146 2.86 10.01 -1.01
CA SER A 146 3.86 10.99 -0.58
C SER A 146 5.26 10.36 -0.47
N PRO A 147 6.30 10.97 -1.06
CA PRO A 147 7.69 10.52 -0.91
C PRO A 147 8.17 10.45 0.55
N LEU A 148 7.58 11.26 1.44
CA LEU A 148 7.91 11.31 2.87
C LEU A 148 7.61 10.00 3.58
N THR A 149 6.58 9.27 3.14
CA THR A 149 6.15 8.02 3.78
C THR A 149 7.10 6.86 3.54
N GLN A 150 7.97 6.92 2.54
CA GLN A 150 8.97 5.87 2.27
C GLN A 150 9.99 5.72 3.41
N SER A 151 10.21 6.77 4.20
CA SER A 151 11.13 6.77 5.33
C SER A 151 10.47 6.53 6.68
N LEU A 152 9.14 6.36 6.69
CA LEU A 152 8.33 6.23 7.90
C LEU A 152 7.74 4.83 8.03
N SER A 153 7.52 4.42 9.25
CA SER A 153 6.89 3.15 9.62
C SER A 153 5.49 3.40 10.19
N PHE A 154 4.64 2.37 10.11
CA PHE A 154 3.23 2.43 10.49
C PHE A 154 2.94 1.33 11.50
N ALA A 155 2.25 1.67 12.56
CA ALA A 155 1.75 0.70 13.55
C ALA A 155 0.26 0.92 13.80
N GLU A 156 -0.57 -0.08 13.52
CA GLU A 156 -1.98 -0.04 13.86
C GLU A 156 -2.16 -0.25 15.36
N MET A 157 -3.05 0.55 15.96
CA MET A 157 -3.42 0.41 17.36
C MET A 157 -4.48 -0.68 17.49
N ALA A 158 -4.34 -1.53 18.51
CA ALA A 158 -5.30 -2.60 18.78
C ALA A 158 -6.69 -2.07 19.19
N LYS A 159 -6.72 -0.91 19.87
CA LYS A 159 -7.96 -0.29 20.33
C LYS A 159 -8.56 0.59 19.23
N ARG A 160 -9.67 0.15 18.67
CA ARG A 160 -10.51 0.99 17.79
C ARG A 160 -11.15 2.11 18.57
N GLN A 161 -11.45 3.21 17.89
CA GLN A 161 -12.14 4.35 18.45
C GLN A 161 -13.49 4.49 17.76
N GLU A 162 -14.55 4.49 18.55
CA GLU A 162 -15.91 4.73 18.09
C GLU A 162 -16.16 6.22 17.94
N LEU A 163 -16.75 6.64 16.83
CA LEU A 163 -17.08 8.02 16.53
C LEU A 163 -18.58 8.20 16.33
N GLY A 164 -19.11 9.27 16.91
CA GLY A 164 -20.47 9.71 16.75
C GLY A 164 -20.57 11.22 16.69
N MET A 165 -21.72 11.75 17.02
CA MET A 165 -21.97 13.19 17.12
C MET A 165 -22.18 13.59 18.59
N PHE A 166 -22.27 14.88 18.84
CA PHE A 166 -22.50 15.40 20.18
C PHE A 166 -23.36 16.69 20.17
N THR A 167 -24.02 16.94 21.26
CA THR A 167 -24.85 18.10 21.45
C THR A 167 -24.77 18.63 22.91
N THR A 168 -25.33 19.79 23.20
CA THR A 168 -25.40 20.28 24.57
C THR A 168 -26.37 19.45 25.42
N ARG A 169 -26.21 19.50 26.76
CA ARG A 169 -27.15 18.83 27.69
C ARG A 169 -28.57 19.37 27.57
N GLU A 170 -28.72 20.63 27.17
CA GLU A 170 -30.01 21.29 26.98
C GLU A 170 -30.72 20.78 25.73
N ASN A 171 -29.94 20.48 24.66
CA ASN A 171 -30.49 20.01 23.38
C ASN A 171 -30.42 18.47 23.22
N ARG A 172 -30.56 17.71 24.31
CA ARG A 172 -30.55 16.23 24.30
C ARG A 172 -31.48 15.60 23.25
N ARG A 173 -32.57 16.31 22.89
CA ARG A 173 -33.51 15.83 21.86
C ARG A 173 -32.84 15.62 20.51
N ALA A 174 -31.85 16.44 20.14
CA ALA A 174 -31.10 16.28 18.90
C ALA A 174 -30.36 14.94 18.90
N ALA A 175 -29.64 14.59 19.97
CA ALA A 175 -28.98 13.30 20.11
C ALA A 175 -29.97 12.13 20.00
N THR A 176 -31.14 12.22 20.59
CA THR A 176 -32.17 11.18 20.51
C THR A 176 -32.65 10.97 19.07
N ILE A 177 -32.83 12.03 18.30
CA ILE A 177 -33.25 11.95 16.90
C ILE A 177 -32.15 11.27 16.06
N ILE A 178 -30.89 11.66 16.26
CA ILE A 178 -29.77 11.05 15.59
C ILE A 178 -29.62 9.57 15.94
N ASN A 179 -29.72 9.19 17.21
CA ASN A 179 -29.63 7.78 17.63
C ASN A 179 -30.69 6.90 16.94
N LYS A 180 -31.93 7.40 16.86
CA LYS A 180 -32.97 6.70 16.10
C LYS A 180 -32.65 6.59 14.61
N ALA A 181 -31.99 7.58 14.00
CA ALA A 181 -31.57 7.52 12.62
C ALA A 181 -30.41 6.53 12.43
N ILE A 182 -29.45 6.49 13.37
CA ILE A 182 -28.33 5.52 13.37
C ILE A 182 -28.88 4.09 13.40
N GLU A 183 -29.77 3.79 14.34
CA GLU A 183 -30.42 2.47 14.47
C GLU A 183 -31.07 2.03 13.15
N GLN A 184 -31.77 2.95 12.50
CA GLN A 184 -32.51 2.68 11.28
C GLN A 184 -31.63 2.62 10.00
N SER A 185 -30.46 3.24 10.06
CA SER A 185 -29.49 3.29 8.95
C SER A 185 -28.41 2.22 9.08
N SER A 186 -28.43 1.39 10.10
CA SER A 186 -27.33 0.44 10.42
C SER A 186 -26.91 -0.44 9.23
N ASN A 187 -27.85 -0.94 8.45
CA ASN A 187 -27.55 -1.74 7.25
C ASN A 187 -26.86 -0.94 6.15
N ILE A 188 -27.25 0.33 5.97
CA ILE A 188 -26.67 1.23 4.96
C ILE A 188 -25.27 1.66 5.41
N LEU A 189 -25.14 2.00 6.70
CA LEU A 189 -23.86 2.40 7.29
C LEU A 189 -22.80 1.31 7.20
N ASN A 190 -23.17 0.06 7.50
CA ASN A 190 -22.27 -1.08 7.32
C ASN A 190 -21.78 -1.20 5.86
N GLY A 191 -22.66 -1.00 4.89
CA GLY A 191 -22.30 -1.00 3.48
C GLY A 191 -21.33 0.13 3.10
N VAL A 192 -21.57 1.35 3.61
CA VAL A 192 -20.71 2.52 3.35
C VAL A 192 -19.34 2.36 4.01
N VAL A 193 -19.31 1.88 5.26
CA VAL A 193 -18.04 1.60 5.99
C VAL A 193 -17.23 0.52 5.27
N LEU A 194 -17.87 -0.56 4.83
CA LEU A 194 -17.21 -1.61 4.06
C LEU A 194 -16.67 -1.08 2.73
N ALA A 195 -17.43 -0.25 2.03
CA ALA A 195 -16.98 0.35 0.77
C ALA A 195 -15.78 1.29 0.96
N GLN A 196 -15.74 2.07 2.04
CA GLN A 196 -14.59 2.92 2.37
C GLN A 196 -13.35 2.12 2.78
N ASN A 197 -13.54 1.04 3.53
CA ASN A 197 -12.44 0.17 3.94
C ASN A 197 -11.91 -0.70 2.79
N SER A 198 -12.76 -1.10 1.83
CA SER A 198 -12.34 -1.89 0.66
C SER A 198 -11.47 -1.10 -0.33
N VAL A 199 -11.57 0.23 -0.34
CA VAL A 199 -10.66 1.11 -1.09
C VAL A 199 -9.27 1.15 -0.46
N SER A 200 -9.15 0.67 0.80
CA SER A 200 -7.92 0.71 1.61
C SER A 200 -6.98 -0.48 1.39
N GLU A 201 -7.36 -1.51 0.62
CA GLU A 201 -6.40 -2.55 0.26
C GLU A 201 -5.37 -1.97 -0.72
N LYS A 202 -4.17 -1.74 -0.21
CA LYS A 202 -2.99 -1.40 -1.02
C LYS A 202 -2.87 -2.46 -2.11
N LYS A 203 -3.19 -2.11 -3.35
CA LYS A 203 -2.83 -2.97 -4.50
C LYS A 203 -1.31 -3.03 -4.50
N MET A 204 -0.75 -4.13 -4.02
CA MET A 204 0.68 -4.39 -4.16
C MET A 204 1.05 -4.26 -5.63
N THR A 205 1.85 -3.27 -5.96
CA THR A 205 2.36 -3.11 -7.31
C THR A 205 3.47 -4.14 -7.55
N LEU A 206 3.70 -4.50 -8.81
CA LEU A 206 4.85 -5.34 -9.17
C LEU A 206 6.18 -4.76 -8.66
N GLN A 207 6.28 -3.44 -8.55
CA GLN A 207 7.44 -2.75 -7.99
C GLN A 207 7.62 -3.03 -6.49
N ASP A 208 6.53 -3.06 -5.71
CA ASP A 208 6.60 -3.36 -4.27
C ASP A 208 7.07 -4.80 -4.05
N ILE A 209 6.55 -5.77 -4.82
CA ILE A 209 6.95 -7.19 -4.76
C ILE A 209 8.42 -7.36 -5.17
N LEU A 210 8.86 -6.68 -6.22
CA LEU A 210 10.24 -6.71 -6.68
C LEU A 210 11.20 -6.08 -5.67
N ALA A 211 10.81 -5.00 -5.00
CA ALA A 211 11.62 -4.34 -3.99
C ALA A 211 11.76 -5.20 -2.72
N GLU A 212 10.67 -5.81 -2.26
CA GLU A 212 10.66 -6.67 -1.08
C GLU A 212 11.49 -7.96 -1.29
N HIS A 213 11.49 -8.50 -2.52
CA HIS A 213 12.21 -9.72 -2.87
C HIS A 213 13.42 -9.49 -3.78
N ALA A 214 13.99 -8.28 -3.80
CA ALA A 214 15.10 -7.92 -4.69
C ALA A 214 16.27 -8.90 -4.63
N GLY A 215 16.63 -9.38 -3.44
CA GLY A 215 17.68 -10.39 -3.25
C GLY A 215 17.37 -11.73 -3.93
N LEU A 216 16.12 -12.19 -3.85
CA LEU A 216 15.67 -13.42 -4.51
C LEU A 216 15.66 -13.27 -6.03
N VAL A 217 15.15 -12.14 -6.54
CA VAL A 217 15.11 -11.86 -7.99
C VAL A 217 16.51 -11.81 -8.57
N ILE A 218 17.45 -11.14 -7.90
CA ILE A 218 18.86 -11.09 -8.30
C ILE A 218 19.47 -12.50 -8.27
N GLY A 219 19.27 -13.27 -7.19
CA GLY A 219 19.80 -14.63 -7.05
C GLY A 219 19.31 -15.57 -8.16
N VAL A 220 18.00 -15.57 -8.45
CA VAL A 220 17.43 -16.37 -9.55
C VAL A 220 17.97 -15.94 -10.91
N SER A 221 18.14 -14.63 -11.14
CA SER A 221 18.72 -14.10 -12.37
C SER A 221 20.16 -14.59 -12.58
N PHE A 222 20.97 -14.60 -11.54
CA PHE A 222 22.34 -15.16 -11.61
C PHE A 222 22.36 -16.64 -11.94
N VAL A 223 21.47 -17.44 -11.34
CA VAL A 223 21.35 -18.88 -11.64
C VAL A 223 20.97 -19.10 -13.09
N ILE A 224 20.00 -18.35 -13.62
CA ILE A 224 19.57 -18.45 -15.03
C ILE A 224 20.73 -18.12 -15.97
N ILE A 225 21.43 -17.01 -15.73
CA ILE A 225 22.60 -16.60 -16.53
C ILE A 225 23.69 -17.69 -16.50
N PHE A 226 23.98 -18.23 -15.33
CA PHE A 226 24.98 -19.29 -15.17
C PHE A 226 24.61 -20.55 -15.97
N VAL A 227 23.36 -20.99 -15.91
CA VAL A 227 22.86 -22.14 -16.69
C VAL A 227 22.96 -21.86 -18.19
N LEU A 228 22.61 -20.66 -18.64
CA LEU A 228 22.74 -20.27 -20.05
C LEU A 228 24.21 -20.30 -20.53
N LEU A 229 25.14 -19.81 -19.71
CA LEU A 229 26.56 -19.87 -20.01
C LEU A 229 27.10 -21.31 -20.13
N LEU A 230 26.65 -22.21 -19.22
CA LEU A 230 27.00 -23.62 -19.30
C LEU A 230 26.44 -24.29 -20.55
N LEU A 231 25.22 -23.94 -20.96
CA LEU A 231 24.62 -24.44 -22.20
C LEU A 231 25.41 -23.97 -23.43
N VAL A 232 25.75 -22.68 -23.50
CA VAL A 232 26.57 -22.13 -24.59
C VAL A 232 27.95 -22.78 -24.65
N TYR A 233 28.57 -22.98 -23.48
CA TYR A 233 29.86 -23.68 -23.40
C TYR A 233 29.77 -25.13 -23.90
N SER A 234 28.76 -25.88 -23.43
CA SER A 234 28.51 -27.28 -23.86
C SER A 234 28.30 -27.39 -25.37
N LEU A 235 27.45 -26.50 -25.93
CA LEU A 235 27.21 -26.43 -27.37
C LEU A 235 28.50 -26.10 -28.15
N SER A 236 29.34 -25.20 -27.66
CA SER A 236 30.61 -24.84 -28.28
C SER A 236 31.58 -25.99 -28.31
N VAL A 237 31.69 -26.75 -27.21
CA VAL A 237 32.54 -27.97 -27.12
C VAL A 237 32.01 -29.06 -28.06
N SER A 238 30.69 -29.27 -28.10
CA SER A 238 30.08 -30.24 -29.00
C SER A 238 30.33 -29.91 -30.47
N ARG A 239 30.20 -28.63 -30.86
CA ARG A 239 30.50 -28.16 -32.23
C ARG A 239 31.96 -28.37 -32.59
N LYS A 240 32.91 -28.09 -31.68
CA LYS A 240 34.34 -28.35 -31.92
C LYS A 240 34.61 -29.82 -32.19
N LYS A 241 34.07 -30.74 -31.36
CA LYS A 241 34.21 -32.20 -31.57
C LYS A 241 33.64 -32.65 -32.92
N GLN A 242 32.48 -32.12 -33.32
CA GLN A 242 31.89 -32.44 -34.61
C GLN A 242 32.75 -31.96 -35.79
N MET A 243 33.31 -30.75 -35.68
CA MET A 243 34.21 -30.22 -36.71
C MET A 243 35.50 -31.02 -36.81
N GLU A 244 36.10 -31.48 -35.71
CA GLU A 244 37.28 -32.35 -35.69
C GLU A 244 36.99 -33.70 -36.33
N ALA A 245 35.87 -34.34 -35.93
CA ALA A 245 35.45 -35.61 -36.55
C ALA A 245 35.18 -35.48 -38.07
N LEU A 246 34.59 -34.36 -38.49
CA LEU A 246 34.35 -34.09 -39.91
C LEU A 246 35.66 -33.92 -40.69
N LYS A 247 36.64 -33.22 -40.11
CA LYS A 247 38.03 -33.07 -40.74
C LYS A 247 38.73 -34.41 -40.85
N GLU A 248 38.69 -35.26 -39.81
CA GLU A 248 39.24 -36.60 -39.84
C GLU A 248 38.60 -37.45 -40.92
N ALA A 249 37.29 -37.43 -41.03
CA ALA A 249 36.57 -38.16 -42.07
C ALA A 249 36.93 -37.66 -43.49
N GLN A 250 37.08 -36.35 -43.67
CA GLN A 250 37.50 -35.76 -44.94
C GLN A 250 38.93 -36.17 -45.29
N ASN A 251 39.87 -36.14 -44.36
CA ASN A 251 41.23 -36.55 -44.52
C ASN A 251 41.37 -38.06 -44.89
N ALA A 252 40.60 -38.90 -44.15
CA ALA A 252 40.55 -40.33 -44.44
C ALA A 252 39.96 -40.62 -45.83
N ASN A 253 38.95 -39.90 -46.25
CA ASN A 253 38.36 -40.02 -47.59
C ASN A 253 39.32 -39.56 -48.67
N ALA A 254 40.04 -38.43 -48.50
CA ALA A 254 41.08 -37.95 -49.43
C ALA A 254 42.20 -38.96 -49.53
N ALA A 255 42.65 -39.56 -48.43
CA ALA A 255 43.72 -40.61 -48.50
C ALA A 255 43.21 -41.87 -49.22
N ASN A 256 41.98 -42.31 -49.05
CA ASN A 256 41.39 -43.40 -49.78
C ASN A 256 41.28 -43.13 -51.27
N ILE A 257 40.85 -41.95 -51.68
CA ILE A 257 40.78 -41.54 -53.08
C ILE A 257 42.21 -41.53 -53.68
N ALA A 258 43.19 -40.95 -53.00
CA ALA A 258 44.58 -40.95 -53.46
C ALA A 258 45.14 -42.38 -53.65
N LYS A 259 44.90 -43.26 -52.69
CA LYS A 259 45.23 -44.68 -52.72
C LYS A 259 44.64 -45.40 -53.96
N THR A 260 43.31 -45.17 -54.16
CA THR A 260 42.58 -45.80 -55.28
C THR A 260 43.13 -45.28 -56.65
N THR A 261 43.33 -43.97 -56.71
CA THR A 261 43.90 -43.34 -57.91
C THR A 261 45.29 -43.86 -58.19
N PHE A 262 46.15 -43.97 -57.17
CA PHE A 262 47.49 -44.56 -57.31
C PHE A 262 47.44 -46.02 -57.77
N LEU A 263 46.60 -46.87 -57.17
CA LEU A 263 46.47 -48.27 -57.62
C LEU A 263 45.96 -48.40 -59.06
N ASN A 264 45.01 -47.53 -59.47
CA ASN A 264 44.50 -47.50 -60.84
C ASN A 264 45.63 -47.10 -61.85
N HIS A 265 46.39 -46.08 -61.53
CA HIS A 265 47.53 -45.67 -62.37
C HIS A 265 48.57 -46.77 -62.43
N MET A 266 48.98 -47.34 -61.30
CA MET A 266 49.90 -48.47 -61.22
C MET A 266 49.44 -49.66 -62.08
N SER A 267 48.11 -50.01 -61.92
CA SER A 267 47.55 -51.12 -62.72
C SER A 267 47.55 -50.84 -64.19
N HIS A 268 47.28 -49.59 -64.58
CA HIS A 268 47.36 -49.16 -66.00
C HIS A 268 48.77 -49.23 -66.51
N ASP A 269 49.75 -48.68 -65.75
CA ASP A 269 51.15 -48.63 -66.13
C ASP A 269 51.81 -50.04 -66.13
N LEU A 270 51.34 -50.98 -65.29
CA LEU A 270 51.77 -52.36 -65.34
C LEU A 270 51.11 -53.14 -66.45
N ARG A 271 49.85 -52.85 -66.85
CA ARG A 271 49.15 -53.55 -67.93
C ARG A 271 49.76 -53.26 -69.28
N THR A 272 50.25 -52.03 -69.51
CA THR A 272 50.85 -51.63 -70.81
C THR A 272 52.10 -52.44 -71.16
N PRO A 273 53.14 -52.59 -70.30
CA PRO A 273 54.28 -53.42 -70.58
C PRO A 273 53.98 -54.92 -70.58
N MET A 274 53.02 -55.38 -69.66
CA MET A 274 52.65 -56.79 -69.65
C MET A 274 51.91 -57.19 -70.90
N ASN A 275 51.04 -56.36 -71.48
CA ASN A 275 50.43 -56.67 -72.79
C ASN A 275 51.44 -56.68 -73.91
N ALA A 276 52.54 -55.90 -73.84
CA ALA A 276 53.64 -55.98 -74.79
C ALA A 276 54.48 -57.25 -74.68
N ILE A 277 54.55 -57.91 -73.49
CA ILE A 277 55.24 -59.16 -73.25
C ILE A 277 54.40 -60.39 -73.60
N VAL A 278 53.07 -60.34 -73.35
CA VAL A 278 52.16 -61.49 -73.61
C VAL A 278 51.64 -61.50 -75.07
N GLY A 279 51.85 -60.41 -75.83
CA GLY A 279 51.38 -60.26 -77.20
C GLY A 279 52.36 -60.80 -78.26
N PHE A 280 53.23 -61.67 -77.83
CA PHE A 280 54.02 -62.50 -78.75
C PHE A 280 53.59 -63.97 -78.63
#